data_a15d2e7740d6dfc96fabe4e5f2fd6c58
#
_entry.id   a15d2e7740d6dfc96fabe4e5f2fd6c58
#
_cell.length_a   1.000
_cell.length_b   1.000
_cell.length_c   1.000
_cell.angle_alpha   90.00
_cell.angle_beta   90.00
_cell.angle_gamma   90.00
#
_symmetry.space_group_name_H-M   'P 1'
#
loop_
_entity.id
_entity.type
_entity.pdbx_description
1 polymer ?
#
loop_
_entity_poly.entity_id
_entity_poly.type
_entity_poly.pdbx_seq_one_letter_code
_entity_poly.pdbx_strand_id
1 'polypeptide(L)'
;MKAHFTIYILFLLIVSSLYSCKSAKLSDAEEKQRIGEYYEAAAIYRKVYTKTSPKKRDLRGYIAYRMAECNRLINNTAKATSAYMNAIRYDYPDSTVYLRMGQMLQKTGRYPEAIKNYDIYMENDPSNLLAINGIQGCELA
;
A
#
# COMPACT_ATOMS: atom_id res chain seq x y z
N MET A 1 -17.88 52.08 9.55
CA MET A 1 -17.77 50.89 10.43
C MET A 1 -18.14 49.59 9.73
N LYS A 2 -19.22 49.48 8.95
CA LYS A 2 -19.66 48.21 8.32
C LYS A 2 -18.66 47.67 7.27
N ALA A 3 -17.98 48.53 6.49
CA ALA A 3 -17.04 48.10 5.45
C ALA A 3 -15.76 47.49 6.01
N HIS A 4 -15.25 47.97 7.13
CA HIS A 4 -14.05 47.38 7.77
C HIS A 4 -14.34 46.00 8.39
N PHE A 5 -15.55 45.80 8.91
CA PHE A 5 -15.97 44.54 9.50
C PHE A 5 -16.09 43.42 8.44
N THR A 6 -16.62 43.73 7.26
CA THR A 6 -16.70 42.79 6.13
C THR A 6 -15.29 42.40 5.59
N ILE A 7 -14.36 43.35 5.55
CA ILE A 7 -12.97 43.09 5.12
C ILE A 7 -12.27 42.15 6.12
N TYR A 8 -12.49 42.33 7.43
CA TYR A 8 -11.91 41.44 8.45
C TYR A 8 -12.49 40.02 8.37
N ILE A 9 -13.77 39.84 8.10
CA ILE A 9 -14.38 38.52 7.93
C ILE A 9 -13.81 37.81 6.67
N LEU A 10 -13.68 38.53 5.56
CA LEU A 10 -13.07 37.99 4.33
C LEU A 10 -11.60 37.58 4.54
N PHE A 11 -10.84 38.38 5.28
CA PHE A 11 -9.45 38.08 5.60
C PHE A 11 -9.33 36.84 6.51
N LEU A 12 -10.20 36.70 7.51
CA LEU A 12 -10.27 35.51 8.38
C LEU A 12 -10.65 34.24 7.61
N LEU A 13 -11.54 34.32 6.62
CA LEU A 13 -11.91 33.20 5.76
C LEU A 13 -10.77 32.77 4.81
N ILE A 14 -9.99 33.74 4.30
CA ILE A 14 -8.81 33.45 3.46
C ILE A 14 -7.68 32.83 4.29
N VAL A 15 -7.44 33.32 5.51
CA VAL A 15 -6.43 32.77 6.39
C VAL A 15 -6.77 31.34 6.84
N SER A 16 -8.05 31.04 7.11
CA SER A 16 -8.48 29.69 7.51
C SER A 16 -8.30 28.65 6.37
N SER A 17 -8.40 29.06 5.11
CA SER A 17 -8.18 28.17 3.96
C SER A 17 -6.70 27.81 3.72
N LEU A 18 -5.76 28.59 4.24
CA LEU A 18 -4.31 28.33 4.12
C LEU A 18 -3.78 27.30 5.12
N TYR A 19 -4.53 26.98 6.17
CA TYR A 19 -4.08 26.01 7.20
C TYR A 19 -4.38 24.54 6.87
N SER A 20 -5.03 24.21 5.75
CA SER A 20 -5.54 22.86 5.48
C SER A 20 -4.65 21.98 4.62
N CYS A 21 -3.40 22.35 4.34
CA CYS A 21 -2.51 21.46 3.59
C CYS A 21 -1.52 20.76 4.52
N LYS A 22 -2.03 19.89 5.43
CA LYS A 22 -1.18 19.02 6.22
C LYS A 22 -0.46 18.06 5.27
N SER A 23 0.85 18.20 5.16
CA SER A 23 1.66 17.28 4.36
C SER A 23 1.46 15.85 4.86
N ALA A 24 1.06 14.92 3.99
CA ALA A 24 0.91 13.52 4.36
C ALA A 24 2.26 12.97 4.87
N LYS A 25 2.26 12.43 6.08
CA LYS A 25 3.43 11.85 6.73
C LYS A 25 3.32 10.33 6.78
N LEU A 26 4.45 9.65 6.79
CA LEU A 26 4.49 8.19 6.92
C LEU A 26 3.87 7.73 8.25
N SER A 27 4.18 8.42 9.35
CA SER A 27 3.61 8.14 10.67
C SER A 27 2.08 8.20 10.71
N ASP A 28 1.46 9.10 9.93
CA ASP A 28 0.01 9.21 9.88
C ASP A 28 -0.61 7.97 9.20
N ALA A 29 0.06 7.43 8.16
CA ALA A 29 -0.36 6.19 7.50
C ALA A 29 -0.21 4.97 8.41
N GLU A 30 0.91 4.88 9.13
CA GLU A 30 1.18 3.79 10.08
C GLU A 30 0.18 3.78 11.22
N GLU A 31 -0.16 4.94 11.77
CA GLU A 31 -1.18 5.07 12.80
C GLU A 31 -2.57 4.65 12.30
N LYS A 32 -2.98 5.11 11.12
CA LYS A 32 -4.24 4.68 10.50
C LYS A 32 -4.29 3.17 10.28
N GLN A 33 -3.18 2.58 9.82
CA GLN A 33 -3.09 1.13 9.66
C GLN A 33 -3.19 0.40 11.01
N ARG A 34 -2.52 0.91 12.06
CA ARG A 34 -2.52 0.32 13.39
C ARG A 34 -3.91 0.24 14.02
N ILE A 35 -4.75 1.27 13.78
CA ILE A 35 -6.14 1.32 14.29
C ILE A 35 -7.16 0.67 13.34
N GLY A 36 -6.71 0.03 12.24
CA GLY A 36 -7.58 -0.70 11.32
C GLY A 36 -8.25 0.16 10.24
N GLU A 37 -7.94 1.45 10.15
CA GLU A 37 -8.46 2.35 9.11
C GLU A 37 -7.67 2.15 7.80
N TYR A 38 -7.77 0.95 7.21
CA TYR A 38 -6.94 0.52 6.07
C TYR A 38 -7.19 1.33 4.80
N TYR A 39 -8.39 1.82 4.58
CA TYR A 39 -8.70 2.64 3.40
C TYR A 39 -7.95 3.98 3.47
N GLU A 40 -8.03 4.67 4.60
CA GLU A 40 -7.35 5.93 4.86
C GLU A 40 -5.83 5.74 4.85
N ALA A 41 -5.35 4.69 5.51
CA ALA A 41 -3.93 4.33 5.51
C ALA A 41 -3.39 4.14 4.09
N ALA A 42 -4.06 3.36 3.25
CA ALA A 42 -3.67 3.16 1.85
C ALA A 42 -3.60 4.47 1.06
N ALA A 43 -4.56 5.38 1.28
CA ALA A 43 -4.59 6.68 0.63
C ALA A 43 -3.41 7.57 1.07
N ILE A 44 -3.05 7.55 2.36
CA ILE A 44 -1.91 8.31 2.90
C ILE A 44 -0.60 7.68 2.40
N TYR A 45 -0.44 6.35 2.49
CA TYR A 45 0.74 5.65 1.95
C TYR A 45 0.97 6.01 0.48
N ARG A 46 -0.08 6.03 -0.35
CA ARG A 46 0.04 6.43 -1.76
C ARG A 46 0.59 7.85 -1.90
N LYS A 47 0.10 8.80 -1.12
CA LYS A 47 0.59 10.19 -1.15
C LYS A 47 2.05 10.28 -0.72
N VAL A 48 2.46 9.53 0.31
CA VAL A 48 3.85 9.47 0.77
C VAL A 48 4.74 8.81 -0.27
N TYR A 49 4.29 7.69 -0.86
CA TYR A 49 5.02 6.98 -1.91
C TYR A 49 5.32 7.86 -3.12
N THR A 50 4.34 8.62 -3.61
CA THR A 50 4.53 9.51 -4.77
C THR A 50 5.49 10.66 -4.49
N LYS A 51 5.57 11.12 -3.24
CA LYS A 51 6.51 12.18 -2.81
C LYS A 51 7.91 11.66 -2.48
N THR A 52 8.06 10.35 -2.24
CA THR A 52 9.35 9.75 -1.90
C THR A 52 10.20 9.57 -3.15
N SER A 53 11.44 10.09 -3.12
CA SER A 53 12.38 9.96 -4.24
C SER A 53 12.62 8.49 -4.60
N PRO A 54 12.68 8.14 -5.92
CA PRO A 54 13.04 6.79 -6.37
C PRO A 54 14.41 6.31 -5.89
N LYS A 55 15.32 7.23 -5.55
CA LYS A 55 16.64 6.91 -5.00
C LYS A 55 16.58 6.33 -3.58
N LYS A 56 15.50 6.57 -2.83
CA LYS A 56 15.27 6.00 -1.49
C LYS A 56 14.61 4.62 -1.61
N ARG A 57 15.34 3.64 -2.17
CA ARG A 57 14.81 2.32 -2.55
C ARG A 57 14.13 1.61 -1.36
N ASP A 58 14.84 1.46 -0.24
CA ASP A 58 14.33 0.73 0.94
C ASP A 58 13.04 1.35 1.47
N LEU A 59 13.01 2.69 1.57
CA LEU A 59 11.81 3.41 2.03
C LEU A 59 10.64 3.23 1.04
N ARG A 60 10.90 3.26 -0.27
CA ARG A 60 9.85 3.03 -1.27
C ARG A 60 9.34 1.59 -1.24
N GLY A 61 10.22 0.61 -1.09
CA GLY A 61 9.84 -0.79 -0.91
C GLY A 61 8.94 -0.99 0.30
N TYR A 62 9.34 -0.43 1.44
CA TYR A 62 8.55 -0.46 2.67
C TYR A 62 7.17 0.17 2.50
N ILE A 63 7.10 1.41 1.99
CA ILE A 63 5.82 2.11 1.80
C ILE A 63 4.92 1.33 0.84
N ALA A 64 5.48 0.80 -0.25
CA ALA A 64 4.73 0.02 -1.23
C ALA A 64 4.15 -1.26 -0.61
N TYR A 65 4.93 -1.99 0.20
CA TYR A 65 4.47 -3.17 0.92
C TYR A 65 3.34 -2.83 1.90
N ARG A 66 3.49 -1.78 2.72
CA ARG A 66 2.46 -1.37 3.69
C ARG A 66 1.17 -0.93 2.98
N MET A 67 1.30 -0.21 1.87
CA MET A 67 0.16 0.17 1.02
C MET A 67 -0.53 -1.06 0.41
N ALA A 68 0.24 -2.08 -0.01
CA ALA A 68 -0.28 -3.32 -0.53
C ALA A 68 -1.09 -4.08 0.52
N GLU A 69 -0.56 -4.21 1.74
CA GLU A 69 -1.25 -4.85 2.86
C GLU A 69 -2.59 -4.17 3.18
N CYS A 70 -2.61 -2.84 3.23
CA CYS A 70 -3.88 -2.11 3.44
C CYS A 70 -4.88 -2.39 2.31
N ASN A 71 -4.45 -2.37 1.03
CA ASN A 71 -5.33 -2.68 -0.09
C ASN A 71 -5.82 -4.13 -0.09
N ARG A 72 -4.97 -5.08 0.32
CA ARG A 72 -5.35 -6.50 0.49
C ARG A 72 -6.44 -6.67 1.54
N LEU A 73 -6.30 -5.99 2.69
CA LEU A 73 -7.25 -6.07 3.81
C LEU A 73 -8.62 -5.47 3.49
N ILE A 74 -8.67 -4.49 2.58
CA ILE A 74 -9.95 -3.95 2.06
C ILE A 74 -10.43 -4.64 0.77
N ASN A 75 -9.88 -5.81 0.43
CA ASN A 75 -10.19 -6.58 -0.77
C ASN A 75 -10.00 -5.82 -2.11
N ASN A 76 -9.16 -4.79 -2.15
CA ASN A 76 -8.81 -4.11 -3.40
C ASN A 76 -7.65 -4.83 -4.08
N THR A 77 -7.95 -6.00 -4.68
CA THR A 77 -6.94 -6.91 -5.24
C THR A 77 -6.07 -6.23 -6.30
N ALA A 78 -6.64 -5.43 -7.20
CA ALA A 78 -5.90 -4.76 -8.26
C ALA A 78 -4.85 -3.77 -7.69
N LYS A 79 -5.23 -2.95 -6.72
CA LYS A 79 -4.29 -2.01 -6.07
C LYS A 79 -3.28 -2.74 -5.20
N ALA A 80 -3.68 -3.82 -4.52
CA ALA A 80 -2.76 -4.66 -3.74
C ALA A 80 -1.68 -5.26 -4.64
N THR A 81 -2.07 -5.90 -5.76
CA THR A 81 -1.14 -6.49 -6.75
C THR A 81 -0.14 -5.47 -7.26
N SER A 82 -0.62 -4.29 -7.69
CA SER A 82 0.25 -3.20 -8.18
C SER A 82 1.22 -2.71 -7.11
N ALA A 83 0.79 -2.63 -5.86
CA ALA A 83 1.63 -2.17 -4.76
C ALA A 83 2.66 -3.22 -4.33
N TYR A 84 2.31 -4.52 -4.29
CA TYR A 84 3.29 -5.60 -4.07
C TYR A 84 4.34 -5.65 -5.19
N MET A 85 3.92 -5.49 -6.44
CA MET A 85 4.86 -5.40 -7.58
C MET A 85 5.87 -4.27 -7.38
N ASN A 86 5.42 -3.11 -6.87
CA ASN A 86 6.32 -2.01 -6.54
C ASN A 86 7.24 -2.34 -5.35
N ALA A 87 6.75 -3.04 -4.32
CA ALA A 87 7.59 -3.49 -3.21
C ALA A 87 8.72 -4.41 -3.70
N ILE A 88 8.40 -5.39 -4.55
CA ILE A 88 9.38 -6.28 -5.19
C ILE A 88 10.39 -5.49 -6.03
N ARG A 89 9.93 -4.54 -6.86
CA ARG A 89 10.81 -3.69 -7.68
C ARG A 89 11.82 -2.88 -6.87
N TYR A 90 11.48 -2.53 -5.64
CA TYR A 90 12.34 -1.79 -4.73
C TYR A 90 13.03 -2.69 -3.69
N ASP A 91 13.13 -4.00 -3.97
CA ASP A 91 13.87 -5.00 -3.18
C ASP A 91 13.42 -5.03 -1.71
N TYR A 92 12.09 -5.01 -1.48
CA TYR A 92 11.57 -5.18 -0.12
C TYR A 92 12.06 -6.51 0.48
N PRO A 93 12.72 -6.50 1.66
CA PRO A 93 13.55 -7.63 2.10
C PRO A 93 12.75 -8.84 2.61
N ASP A 94 11.48 -8.67 2.98
CA ASP A 94 10.66 -9.76 3.51
C ASP A 94 10.05 -10.58 2.38
N SER A 95 10.43 -11.86 2.29
CA SER A 95 9.94 -12.79 1.26
C SER A 95 8.43 -13.00 1.28
N THR A 96 7.74 -12.67 2.39
CA THR A 96 6.27 -12.73 2.45
C THR A 96 5.58 -11.89 1.37
N VAL A 97 6.28 -10.92 0.78
CA VAL A 97 5.79 -10.15 -0.37
C VAL A 97 5.44 -11.06 -1.55
N TYR A 98 6.22 -12.12 -1.80
CA TYR A 98 5.96 -13.08 -2.86
C TYR A 98 4.76 -13.99 -2.53
N LEU A 99 4.63 -14.46 -1.29
CA LEU A 99 3.44 -15.20 -0.84
C LEU A 99 2.16 -14.38 -1.06
N ARG A 100 2.17 -13.11 -0.64
CA ARG A 100 1.02 -12.21 -0.80
C ARG A 100 0.74 -11.89 -2.26
N MET A 101 1.78 -11.69 -3.06
CA MET A 101 1.66 -11.48 -4.51
C MET A 101 1.03 -12.71 -5.19
N GLY A 102 1.47 -13.92 -4.87
CA GLY A 102 0.88 -15.17 -5.34
C GLY A 102 -0.62 -15.25 -5.03
N GLN A 103 -1.01 -14.95 -3.78
CA GLN A 103 -2.41 -14.92 -3.37
C GLN A 103 -3.26 -13.91 -4.18
N MET A 104 -2.72 -12.73 -4.48
CA MET A 104 -3.45 -11.72 -5.27
C MET A 104 -3.58 -12.14 -6.73
N LEU A 105 -2.55 -12.74 -7.30
CA LEU A 105 -2.56 -13.26 -8.67
C LEU A 105 -3.54 -14.43 -8.82
N GLN A 106 -3.55 -15.35 -7.86
CA GLN A 106 -4.50 -16.47 -7.83
C GLN A 106 -5.95 -15.97 -7.79
N LYS A 107 -6.27 -14.97 -6.95
CA LYS A 107 -7.59 -14.34 -6.89
C LYS A 107 -8.04 -13.72 -8.24
N THR A 108 -7.11 -13.38 -9.11
CA THR A 108 -7.41 -12.79 -10.43
C THR A 108 -7.28 -13.76 -11.58
N GLY A 109 -7.13 -15.06 -11.30
CA GLY A 109 -7.02 -16.12 -12.31
C GLY A 109 -5.68 -16.15 -13.05
N ARG A 110 -4.65 -15.44 -12.55
CA ARG A 110 -3.31 -15.41 -13.13
C ARG A 110 -2.46 -16.54 -12.53
N TYR A 111 -2.91 -17.77 -12.73
CA TYR A 111 -2.38 -18.95 -12.06
C TYR A 111 -0.89 -19.22 -12.34
N PRO A 112 -0.38 -19.16 -13.59
CA PRO A 112 1.05 -19.40 -13.82
C PRO A 112 1.96 -18.40 -13.09
N GLU A 113 1.52 -17.14 -13.01
CA GLU A 113 2.29 -16.11 -12.31
C GLU A 113 2.17 -16.25 -10.79
N ALA A 114 1.01 -16.72 -10.30
CA ALA A 114 0.81 -17.02 -8.89
C ALA A 114 1.76 -18.13 -8.44
N ILE A 115 1.82 -19.24 -9.17
CA ILE A 115 2.73 -20.38 -8.91
C ILE A 115 4.17 -19.89 -8.83
N LYS A 116 4.62 -19.12 -9.82
CA LYS A 116 5.99 -18.57 -9.80
C LYS A 116 6.30 -17.77 -8.54
N ASN A 117 5.35 -17.00 -8.03
CA ASN A 117 5.55 -16.21 -6.81
C ASN A 117 5.55 -17.10 -5.56
N TYR A 118 4.72 -18.13 -5.51
CA TYR A 118 4.75 -19.11 -4.43
C TYR A 118 6.08 -19.88 -4.42
N ASP A 119 6.60 -20.30 -5.58
CA ASP A 119 7.90 -20.97 -5.70
C ASP A 119 9.03 -20.10 -5.14
N ILE A 120 9.08 -18.82 -5.51
CA ILE A 120 10.10 -17.89 -4.98
C ILE A 120 9.98 -17.78 -3.43
N TYR A 121 8.77 -17.71 -2.90
CA TYR A 121 8.58 -17.70 -1.46
C TYR A 121 9.07 -18.99 -0.80
N MET A 122 8.81 -20.15 -1.40
CA MET A 122 9.17 -21.46 -0.89
C MET A 122 10.69 -21.74 -0.90
N GLU A 123 11.50 -20.96 -1.61
CA GLU A 123 12.96 -20.99 -1.46
C GLU A 123 13.41 -20.66 -0.03
N ASN A 124 12.62 -19.86 0.69
CA ASN A 124 12.89 -19.47 2.08
C ASN A 124 12.11 -20.31 3.10
N ASP A 125 10.91 -20.77 2.75
CA ASP A 125 10.02 -21.58 3.62
C ASP A 125 9.34 -22.69 2.81
N PRO A 126 10.07 -23.81 2.54
CA PRO A 126 9.58 -24.90 1.69
C PRO A 126 8.36 -25.64 2.27
N SER A 127 8.14 -25.54 3.57
CA SER A 127 7.06 -26.24 4.28
C SER A 127 5.80 -25.41 4.48
N ASN A 128 5.73 -24.22 3.92
CA ASN A 128 4.61 -23.31 4.13
C ASN A 128 3.33 -23.81 3.47
N LEU A 129 2.37 -24.21 4.28
CA LEU A 129 1.10 -24.76 3.81
C LEU A 129 0.27 -23.78 2.95
N LEU A 130 0.40 -22.47 3.18
CA LEU A 130 -0.33 -21.49 2.37
C LEU A 130 0.22 -21.43 0.95
N ALA A 131 1.53 -21.55 0.78
CA ALA A 131 2.16 -21.58 -0.54
C ALA A 131 1.86 -22.90 -1.26
N ILE A 132 2.04 -24.04 -0.57
CA ILE A 132 1.74 -25.37 -1.10
C ILE A 132 0.28 -25.46 -1.57
N ASN A 133 -0.66 -25.11 -0.72
CA ASN A 133 -2.09 -25.13 -1.07
C ASN A 133 -2.42 -24.11 -2.17
N GLY A 134 -1.71 -22.98 -2.21
CA GLY A 134 -1.84 -21.99 -3.26
C GLY A 134 -1.44 -22.54 -4.63
N ILE A 135 -0.31 -23.25 -4.72
CA ILE A 135 0.15 -23.91 -5.96
C ILE A 135 -0.86 -24.97 -6.39
N GLN A 136 -1.23 -25.89 -5.50
CA GLN A 136 -2.21 -26.94 -5.80
C GLN A 136 -3.54 -26.35 -6.29
N GLY A 137 -4.04 -25.29 -5.66
CA GLY A 137 -5.26 -24.62 -6.07
C GLY A 137 -5.15 -23.93 -7.45
N CYS A 138 -3.93 -23.48 -7.83
CA CYS A 138 -3.70 -22.93 -9.17
C CYS A 138 -3.59 -24.02 -10.26
N GLU A 139 -3.06 -25.19 -9.92
CA GLU A 139 -2.92 -26.34 -10.86
C GLU A 139 -4.24 -27.01 -11.18
N LEU A 140 -5.23 -26.91 -10.27
CA LEU A 140 -6.55 -27.52 -10.40
C LEU A 140 -7.59 -26.59 -11.06
N ALA A 141 -7.27 -25.35 -11.31
CA ALA A 141 -8.20 -24.32 -11.82
C ALA A 141 -8.10 -24.11 -13.31
#